data_2577654d717911a8be4bcfc92e5d3b3a
#
_entry.id   2577654d717911a8be4bcfc92e5d3b3a
#
_cell.length_a   1.000
_cell.length_b   1.000
_cell.length_c   1.000
_cell.angle_alpha   90.00
_cell.angle_beta   90.00
_cell.angle_gamma   90.00
#
_symmetry.space_group_name_H-M   'P 1'
#
loop_
_entity.id
_entity.type
_entity.pdbx_description
1 polymer ?
#
loop_
_entity_poly.entity_id
_entity_poly.type
_entity_poly.pdbx_seq_one_letter_code
_entity_poly.pdbx_strand_id
1 'polypeptide(L)'
;KTMLVSTPSQMASISGELFRETSAAKTCLGQLPVSEVQLENTEKFLSQVGDYTYVLSQNVINNGAISEEDYNNLNSLGKYASTLNDALLSMQTDIYDGKISFGTVKSEMNAHLSTVASAAGDVLSDFAGVEKEFQEYPSLIYDGPFSEHIEKIQPVMFENKKDISKETALAVAKKFLGDKGRNLVYETESANNILPSYSFVGQNDNGNVINIAITKKGGFPVYFTENRETGEEKLELSEAVQKAREFLYSRGYVSLKESYYEKGNGVATVNFAYEQGGVICYSDLIKVKVALDNGEILGTEMHGYI
;
A
#
# COMPACT_ATOMS: atom_id res chain seq x y z
N LYS A 1 10.02 21.59 -6.73
CA LYS A 1 9.34 22.29 -7.85
C LYS A 1 8.17 23.14 -7.32
N THR A 2 7.30 22.58 -6.48
CA THR A 2 6.11 23.27 -5.94
C THR A 2 6.42 24.60 -5.25
N MET A 3 7.55 24.72 -4.57
CA MET A 3 7.99 25.94 -3.87
C MET A 3 8.42 27.09 -4.80
N LEU A 4 8.70 26.80 -6.07
CA LEU A 4 9.08 27.78 -7.09
C LEU A 4 7.92 28.19 -7.99
N VAL A 5 6.71 27.76 -7.68
CA VAL A 5 5.52 27.99 -8.51
C VAL A 5 4.96 29.37 -8.21
N SER A 6 4.72 30.14 -9.23
CA SER A 6 4.24 31.52 -9.13
C SER A 6 2.73 31.65 -9.43
N THR A 7 2.09 30.61 -9.95
CA THR A 7 0.67 30.66 -10.33
C THR A 7 -0.11 29.44 -9.83
N PRO A 8 -1.41 29.61 -9.46
CA PRO A 8 -2.29 28.50 -9.06
C PRO A 8 -2.38 27.39 -10.11
N SER A 9 -2.38 27.73 -11.40
CA SER A 9 -2.44 26.76 -12.50
C SER A 9 -1.19 25.88 -12.57
N GLN A 10 0.00 26.46 -12.36
CA GLN A 10 1.24 25.68 -12.28
C GLN A 10 1.25 24.77 -11.07
N MET A 11 0.74 25.25 -9.92
CA MET A 11 0.59 24.44 -8.71
C MET A 11 -0.29 23.21 -8.97
N ALA A 12 -1.46 23.41 -9.56
CA ALA A 12 -2.38 22.33 -9.91
C ALA A 12 -1.72 21.29 -10.84
N SER A 13 -1.00 21.76 -11.86
CA SER A 13 -0.30 20.86 -12.80
C SER A 13 0.76 20.00 -12.10
N ILE A 14 1.62 20.63 -11.28
CA ILE A 14 2.69 19.93 -10.56
C ILE A 14 2.11 18.96 -9.51
N SER A 15 1.04 19.35 -8.82
CA SER A 15 0.39 18.48 -7.83
C SER A 15 -0.27 17.27 -8.48
N GLY A 16 -0.91 17.44 -9.64
CA GLY A 16 -1.44 16.32 -10.41
C GLY A 16 -0.34 15.37 -10.92
N GLU A 17 0.81 15.93 -11.30
CA GLU A 17 1.99 15.13 -11.67
C GLU A 17 2.54 14.35 -10.47
N LEU A 18 2.70 15.01 -9.31
CA LEU A 18 3.15 14.35 -8.07
C LEU A 18 2.20 13.24 -7.63
N PHE A 19 0.90 13.49 -7.64
CA PHE A 19 -0.10 12.47 -7.30
C PHE A 19 0.03 11.22 -8.18
N ARG A 20 0.17 11.41 -9.49
CA ARG A 20 0.34 10.29 -10.44
C ARG A 20 1.66 9.55 -10.20
N GLU A 21 2.77 10.25 -10.02
CA GLU A 21 4.09 9.63 -9.84
C GLU A 21 4.19 8.89 -8.49
N THR A 22 3.60 9.42 -7.42
CA THR A 22 3.56 8.72 -6.12
C THR A 22 2.68 7.48 -6.16
N SER A 23 1.55 7.53 -6.88
CA SER A 23 0.71 6.35 -7.11
C SER A 23 1.45 5.27 -7.91
N ALA A 24 2.17 5.67 -8.95
CA ALA A 24 3.00 4.75 -9.75
C ALA A 24 4.12 4.13 -8.91
N ALA A 25 4.82 4.92 -8.09
CA ALA A 25 5.85 4.44 -7.18
C ALA A 25 5.31 3.40 -6.18
N LYS A 26 4.14 3.64 -5.58
CA LYS A 26 3.46 2.68 -4.70
C LYS A 26 3.13 1.37 -5.41
N THR A 27 2.65 1.45 -6.66
CA THR A 27 2.35 0.26 -7.45
C THR A 27 3.62 -0.56 -7.71
N CYS A 28 4.75 0.09 -7.99
CA CYS A 28 6.03 -0.58 -8.16
C CYS A 28 6.54 -1.20 -6.85
N LEU A 29 6.43 -0.49 -5.72
CA LEU A 29 6.81 -1.02 -4.40
C LEU A 29 6.02 -2.28 -4.04
N GLY A 30 4.72 -2.31 -4.30
CA GLY A 30 3.90 -3.49 -4.07
C GLY A 30 4.24 -4.71 -4.94
N GLN A 31 5.13 -4.57 -5.95
CA GLN A 31 5.66 -5.67 -6.75
C GLN A 31 6.98 -6.23 -6.20
N LEU A 32 7.59 -5.56 -5.21
CA LEU A 32 8.81 -6.08 -4.58
C LEU A 32 8.49 -7.32 -3.74
N PRO A 33 9.41 -8.31 -3.68
CA PRO A 33 9.24 -9.53 -2.88
C PRO A 33 9.53 -9.27 -1.38
N VAL A 34 8.89 -8.25 -0.81
CA VAL A 34 9.05 -7.81 0.58
C VAL A 34 7.68 -7.58 1.17
N SER A 35 7.54 -7.65 2.51
CA SER A 35 6.25 -7.38 3.15
C SER A 35 5.95 -5.88 3.20
N GLU A 36 4.66 -5.53 3.13
CA GLU A 36 4.23 -4.13 3.31
C GLU A 36 4.64 -3.56 4.67
N VAL A 37 4.72 -4.40 5.71
CA VAL A 37 5.19 -3.96 7.05
C VAL A 37 6.62 -3.41 6.99
N GLN A 38 7.45 -3.92 6.08
CA GLN A 38 8.81 -3.44 5.88
C GLN A 38 8.89 -2.14 5.07
N LEU A 39 7.81 -1.75 4.39
CA LEU A 39 7.71 -0.55 3.56
C LEU A 39 6.57 0.38 4.01
N GLU A 40 5.97 0.12 5.18
CA GLU A 40 4.76 0.80 5.67
C GLU A 40 4.93 2.33 5.70
N ASN A 41 6.05 2.82 6.26
CA ASN A 41 6.30 4.25 6.35
C ASN A 41 6.62 4.88 4.98
N THR A 42 7.31 4.15 4.12
CA THR A 42 7.58 4.59 2.74
C THR A 42 6.29 4.69 1.93
N GLU A 43 5.40 3.73 2.02
CA GLU A 43 4.10 3.76 1.36
C GLU A 43 3.20 4.87 1.91
N LYS A 44 3.19 5.05 3.24
CA LYS A 44 2.52 6.16 3.91
C LYS A 44 3.04 7.49 3.40
N PHE A 45 4.35 7.69 3.36
CA PHE A 45 4.99 8.90 2.86
C PHE A 45 4.57 9.20 1.41
N LEU A 46 4.64 8.22 0.50
CA LEU A 46 4.25 8.41 -0.89
C LEU A 46 2.77 8.79 -1.02
N SER A 47 1.89 8.18 -0.21
CA SER A 47 0.47 8.52 -0.18
C SER A 47 0.26 9.96 0.29
N GLN A 48 0.89 10.34 1.40
CA GLN A 48 0.77 11.67 1.97
C GLN A 48 1.31 12.75 1.05
N VAL A 49 2.44 12.52 0.35
CA VAL A 49 2.97 13.47 -0.63
C VAL A 49 1.96 13.74 -1.74
N GLY A 50 1.36 12.69 -2.30
CA GLY A 50 0.37 12.82 -3.36
C GLY A 50 -0.87 13.59 -2.89
N ASP A 51 -1.49 13.12 -1.82
CA ASP A 51 -2.75 13.66 -1.29
C ASP A 51 -2.56 15.09 -0.76
N TYR A 52 -1.53 15.34 0.06
CA TYR A 52 -1.27 16.66 0.63
C TYR A 52 -1.04 17.71 -0.45
N THR A 53 -0.19 17.42 -1.43
CA THR A 53 0.09 18.38 -2.50
C THR A 53 -1.12 18.63 -3.39
N TYR A 54 -1.98 17.63 -3.59
CA TYR A 54 -3.23 17.80 -4.30
C TYR A 54 -4.20 18.72 -3.54
N VAL A 55 -4.44 18.47 -2.25
CA VAL A 55 -5.30 19.30 -1.41
C VAL A 55 -4.76 20.73 -1.32
N LEU A 56 -3.44 20.87 -1.12
CA LEU A 56 -2.79 22.17 -1.10
C LEU A 56 -3.01 22.94 -2.42
N SER A 57 -2.95 22.26 -3.57
CA SER A 57 -3.22 22.89 -4.86
C SER A 57 -4.64 23.42 -4.96
N GLN A 58 -5.63 22.69 -4.46
CA GLN A 58 -7.02 23.13 -4.42
C GLN A 58 -7.19 24.36 -3.51
N ASN A 59 -6.52 24.35 -2.35
CA ASN A 59 -6.53 25.51 -1.44
C ASN A 59 -5.91 26.75 -2.08
N VAL A 60 -4.79 26.61 -2.80
CA VAL A 60 -4.13 27.72 -3.50
C VAL A 60 -5.01 28.24 -4.65
N ILE A 61 -5.69 27.37 -5.39
CA ILE A 61 -6.63 27.79 -6.44
C ILE A 61 -7.78 28.62 -5.84
N ASN A 62 -8.30 28.22 -4.68
CA ASN A 62 -9.44 28.85 -4.04
C ASN A 62 -9.06 30.10 -3.24
N ASN A 63 -7.92 30.07 -2.55
CA ASN A 63 -7.51 31.10 -1.58
C ASN A 63 -6.31 31.94 -2.01
N GLY A 64 -5.61 31.55 -3.08
CA GLY A 64 -4.55 32.32 -3.73
C GLY A 64 -3.18 32.34 -3.03
N ALA A 65 -2.99 31.66 -1.89
CA ALA A 65 -1.71 31.72 -1.15
C ALA A 65 -1.40 30.38 -0.46
N ILE A 66 -0.09 30.13 -0.29
CA ILE A 66 0.46 29.04 0.53
C ILE A 66 0.78 29.64 1.91
N SER A 67 0.38 28.95 3.00
CA SER A 67 0.73 29.36 4.35
C SER A 67 2.21 29.08 4.66
N GLU A 68 2.74 29.72 5.72
CA GLU A 68 4.09 29.43 6.21
C GLU A 68 4.23 27.98 6.69
N GLU A 69 3.18 27.42 7.27
CA GLU A 69 3.10 26.01 7.67
C GLU A 69 3.19 25.09 6.47
N ASP A 70 2.40 25.34 5.41
CA ASP A 70 2.46 24.57 4.17
C ASP A 70 3.83 24.62 3.52
N TYR A 71 4.47 25.80 3.54
CA TYR A 71 5.83 25.95 3.04
C TYR A 71 6.82 25.07 3.80
N ASN A 72 6.74 25.04 5.13
CA ASN A 72 7.59 24.22 5.98
C ASN A 72 7.33 22.73 5.76
N ASN A 73 6.08 22.34 5.60
CA ASN A 73 5.68 20.97 5.28
C ASN A 73 6.25 20.53 3.92
N LEU A 74 6.10 21.34 2.86
CA LEU A 74 6.68 21.06 1.55
C LEU A 74 8.21 20.93 1.59
N ASN A 75 8.88 21.73 2.41
CA ASN A 75 10.34 21.66 2.57
C ASN A 75 10.75 20.36 3.26
N SER A 76 10.02 19.93 4.28
CA SER A 76 10.24 18.64 4.96
C SER A 76 9.99 17.48 4.00
N LEU A 77 8.86 17.47 3.27
CA LEU A 77 8.56 16.49 2.23
C LEU A 77 9.68 16.36 1.20
N GLY A 78 10.25 17.52 0.77
CA GLY A 78 11.36 17.53 -0.18
C GLY A 78 12.64 16.88 0.37
N LYS A 79 12.92 17.03 1.66
CA LYS A 79 14.07 16.37 2.31
C LYS A 79 13.89 14.86 2.37
N TYR A 80 12.73 14.40 2.84
CA TYR A 80 12.42 12.96 2.89
C TYR A 80 12.40 12.32 1.50
N ALA A 81 11.88 13.02 0.48
CA ALA A 81 11.96 12.55 -0.90
C ALA A 81 13.41 12.38 -1.39
N SER A 82 14.32 13.27 -0.97
CA SER A 82 15.75 13.14 -1.28
C SER A 82 16.36 11.93 -0.60
N THR A 83 16.11 11.73 0.69
CA THR A 83 16.58 10.54 1.43
C THR A 83 16.11 9.24 0.78
N LEU A 84 14.83 9.16 0.42
CA LEU A 84 14.27 7.99 -0.26
C LEU A 84 14.94 7.75 -1.62
N ASN A 85 15.13 8.81 -2.41
CA ASN A 85 15.81 8.71 -3.71
C ASN A 85 17.25 8.19 -3.57
N ASP A 86 18.00 8.66 -2.58
CA ASP A 86 19.38 8.26 -2.35
C ASP A 86 19.46 6.77 -1.94
N ALA A 87 18.53 6.30 -1.11
CA ALA A 87 18.42 4.89 -0.75
C ALA A 87 18.05 4.00 -1.95
N LEU A 88 17.12 4.44 -2.80
CA LEU A 88 16.75 3.73 -4.03
C LEU A 88 17.92 3.63 -5.02
N LEU A 89 18.72 4.70 -5.16
CA LEU A 89 19.92 4.68 -6.01
C LEU A 89 21.00 3.76 -5.46
N SER A 90 21.19 3.71 -4.13
CA SER A 90 22.09 2.75 -3.48
C SER A 90 21.68 1.32 -3.77
N MET A 91 20.39 1.01 -3.55
CA MET A 91 19.84 -0.33 -3.83
C MET A 91 19.98 -0.69 -5.32
N GLN A 92 19.70 0.22 -6.23
CA GLN A 92 19.87 0.00 -7.66
C GLN A 92 21.33 -0.38 -7.99
N THR A 93 22.28 0.30 -7.39
CA THR A 93 23.71 0.03 -7.55
C THR A 93 24.07 -1.37 -7.04
N ASP A 94 23.56 -1.75 -5.88
CA ASP A 94 23.84 -3.06 -5.29
C ASP A 94 23.20 -4.21 -6.08
N ILE A 95 22.05 -3.98 -6.72
CA ILE A 95 21.46 -4.92 -7.69
C ILE A 95 22.36 -5.07 -8.92
N TYR A 96 22.85 -3.96 -9.50
CA TYR A 96 23.74 -4.00 -10.66
C TYR A 96 25.08 -4.67 -10.35
N ASP A 97 25.62 -4.47 -9.16
CA ASP A 97 26.85 -5.09 -8.69
C ASP A 97 26.68 -6.58 -8.34
N GLY A 98 25.45 -7.10 -8.40
CA GLY A 98 25.12 -8.48 -8.06
C GLY A 98 25.19 -8.79 -6.56
N LYS A 99 25.29 -7.78 -5.70
CA LYS A 99 25.26 -7.93 -4.24
C LYS A 99 23.85 -8.31 -3.76
N ILE A 100 22.84 -7.84 -4.47
CA ILE A 100 21.42 -8.13 -4.24
C ILE A 100 20.88 -8.86 -5.46
N SER A 101 20.27 -10.02 -5.27
CA SER A 101 19.61 -10.78 -6.34
C SER A 101 18.23 -11.21 -5.90
N PHE A 102 17.20 -10.62 -6.50
CA PHE A 102 15.81 -11.04 -6.30
C PHE A 102 15.54 -12.49 -6.77
N GLY A 103 16.37 -13.01 -7.68
CA GLY A 103 16.31 -14.41 -8.12
C GLY A 103 16.77 -15.39 -7.06
N THR A 104 17.75 -15.06 -6.22
CA THR A 104 18.19 -15.87 -5.08
C THR A 104 17.15 -15.85 -3.97
N VAL A 105 16.52 -14.71 -3.69
CA VAL A 105 15.38 -14.61 -2.75
C VAL A 105 14.28 -15.58 -3.20
N LYS A 106 13.94 -15.62 -4.48
CA LYS A 106 12.92 -16.55 -5.02
C LYS A 106 13.34 -18.02 -4.94
N SER A 107 14.62 -18.34 -5.08
CA SER A 107 15.15 -19.74 -5.04
C SER A 107 15.39 -20.23 -3.60
N GLU A 108 15.81 -19.36 -2.70
CA GLU A 108 16.07 -19.67 -1.29
C GLU A 108 14.78 -19.80 -0.49
N MET A 109 13.69 -19.11 -0.88
CA MET A 109 12.35 -19.37 -0.34
C MET A 109 11.90 -20.82 -0.54
N ASN A 110 12.31 -21.46 -1.63
CA ASN A 110 12.00 -22.87 -1.86
C ASN A 110 12.80 -23.83 -0.95
N ALA A 111 13.94 -23.39 -0.40
CA ALA A 111 14.83 -24.22 0.40
C ALA A 111 14.60 -24.06 1.93
N HIS A 112 14.34 -22.85 2.43
CA HIS A 112 14.18 -22.57 3.85
C HIS A 112 13.31 -21.31 4.10
N LEU A 113 12.02 -21.49 4.34
CA LEU A 113 11.08 -20.39 4.67
C LEU A 113 11.48 -19.53 5.88
N SER A 114 12.32 -20.05 6.79
CA SER A 114 12.88 -19.29 7.94
C SER A 114 14.07 -18.40 7.57
N THR A 115 14.70 -18.60 6.42
CA THR A 115 15.88 -17.86 5.98
C THR A 115 15.51 -16.67 5.09
N VAL A 116 14.28 -16.65 4.58
CA VAL A 116 13.79 -15.58 3.68
C VAL A 116 13.64 -14.26 4.40
N ALA A 117 13.18 -14.28 5.66
CA ALA A 117 13.14 -13.07 6.49
C ALA A 117 14.53 -12.45 6.67
N SER A 118 15.58 -13.29 6.69
CA SER A 118 16.98 -12.82 6.79
C SER A 118 17.51 -12.29 5.45
N ALA A 119 17.20 -12.94 4.33
CA ALA A 119 17.67 -12.50 3.00
C ALA A 119 16.94 -11.22 2.53
N ALA A 120 15.63 -11.13 2.79
CA ALA A 120 14.89 -9.89 2.57
C ALA A 120 15.36 -8.78 3.54
N GLY A 121 15.77 -9.13 4.76
CA GLY A 121 16.37 -8.21 5.72
C GLY A 121 17.70 -7.61 5.23
N ASP A 122 18.55 -8.40 4.57
CA ASP A 122 19.81 -7.91 3.99
C ASP A 122 19.55 -7.02 2.76
N VAL A 123 18.59 -7.37 1.92
CA VAL A 123 18.18 -6.55 0.76
C VAL A 123 17.61 -5.20 1.21
N LEU A 124 16.94 -5.17 2.35
CA LEU A 124 16.27 -3.98 2.89
C LEU A 124 17.07 -3.27 3.99
N SER A 125 18.33 -3.67 4.26
CA SER A 125 19.14 -3.01 5.30
C SER A 125 19.26 -1.50 5.08
N ASP A 126 19.40 -1.07 3.83
CA ASP A 126 19.43 0.35 3.46
C ASP A 126 18.05 1.01 3.62
N PHE A 127 16.96 0.26 3.32
CA PHE A 127 15.60 0.73 3.56
C PHE A 127 15.21 0.77 5.04
N ALA A 128 15.76 -0.09 5.89
CA ALA A 128 15.49 -0.05 7.32
C ALA A 128 15.90 1.29 7.96
N GLY A 129 16.96 1.92 7.44
CA GLY A 129 17.36 3.27 7.81
C GLY A 129 16.32 4.31 7.42
N VAL A 130 15.81 4.25 6.18
CA VAL A 130 14.76 5.13 5.64
C VAL A 130 13.45 4.94 6.39
N GLU A 131 13.02 3.71 6.63
CA GLU A 131 11.81 3.39 7.41
C GLU A 131 11.87 3.95 8.83
N LYS A 132 13.04 3.87 9.48
CA LYS A 132 13.24 4.44 10.81
C LYS A 132 13.19 5.98 10.78
N GLU A 133 13.80 6.62 9.80
CA GLU A 133 13.76 8.07 9.64
C GLU A 133 12.33 8.54 9.37
N PHE A 134 11.53 7.80 8.61
CA PHE A 134 10.14 8.11 8.33
C PHE A 134 9.21 7.93 9.54
N GLN A 135 9.60 7.22 10.59
CA GLN A 135 8.86 7.19 11.85
C GLN A 135 8.82 8.56 12.56
N GLU A 136 9.83 9.40 12.34
CA GLU A 136 9.92 10.76 12.89
C GLU A 136 9.34 11.82 11.93
N TYR A 137 8.68 11.39 10.89
CA TYR A 137 8.08 12.27 9.88
C TYR A 137 7.03 13.20 10.50
N PRO A 138 7.04 14.51 10.18
CA PRO A 138 6.11 15.45 10.79
C PRO A 138 4.65 15.10 10.47
N SER A 139 3.79 15.27 11.47
CA SER A 139 2.34 15.12 11.31
C SER A 139 1.81 16.06 10.25
N LEU A 140 1.21 15.50 9.20
CA LEU A 140 0.50 16.26 8.18
C LEU A 140 -1.01 16.18 8.44
N ILE A 141 -1.61 17.32 8.72
CA ILE A 141 -3.07 17.46 8.87
C ILE A 141 -3.61 18.10 7.60
N TYR A 142 -4.42 17.37 6.86
CA TYR A 142 -5.05 17.82 5.62
C TYR A 142 -6.39 17.10 5.40
N ASP A 143 -7.17 17.54 4.45
CA ASP A 143 -8.43 16.88 4.09
C ASP A 143 -8.19 15.70 3.18
N GLY A 144 -7.87 14.53 3.78
CA GLY A 144 -7.55 13.31 3.05
C GLY A 144 -7.38 12.08 3.96
N PRO A 145 -7.43 10.86 3.38
CA PRO A 145 -7.50 9.60 4.13
C PRO A 145 -6.25 9.26 4.96
N PHE A 146 -5.10 9.83 4.62
CA PHE A 146 -3.83 9.63 5.34
C PHE A 146 -3.47 10.81 6.25
N SER A 147 -4.43 11.65 6.57
CA SER A 147 -4.23 12.75 7.52
C SER A 147 -4.10 12.20 8.94
N GLU A 148 -3.12 12.69 9.68
CA GLU A 148 -2.77 12.23 11.04
C GLU A 148 -3.95 12.26 12.03
N HIS A 149 -4.94 13.13 11.83
CA HIS A 149 -6.11 13.15 12.70
C HIS A 149 -7.02 11.93 12.50
N ILE A 150 -7.03 11.33 11.30
CA ILE A 150 -7.80 10.12 10.98
C ILE A 150 -7.10 8.90 11.59
N GLU A 151 -5.78 8.85 11.59
CA GLU A 151 -4.99 7.77 12.19
C GLU A 151 -5.21 7.60 13.71
N LYS A 152 -5.76 8.61 14.39
CA LYS A 152 -6.10 8.55 15.82
C LYS A 152 -7.48 7.95 16.09
N ILE A 153 -8.28 7.70 15.06
CA ILE A 153 -9.61 7.10 15.20
C ILE A 153 -9.44 5.60 15.41
N GLN A 154 -10.03 5.09 16.50
CA GLN A 154 -10.04 3.64 16.73
C GLN A 154 -10.92 2.95 15.69
N PRO A 155 -10.44 1.87 15.08
CA PRO A 155 -11.22 1.13 14.08
C PRO A 155 -12.57 0.67 14.62
N VAL A 156 -13.65 1.01 13.93
CA VAL A 156 -15.03 0.66 14.35
C VAL A 156 -15.21 -0.85 14.37
N MET A 157 -14.59 -1.56 13.46
CA MET A 157 -14.65 -3.03 13.40
C MET A 157 -14.00 -3.72 14.60
N PHE A 158 -13.17 -3.00 15.38
CA PHE A 158 -12.57 -3.54 16.61
C PHE A 158 -13.53 -3.54 17.80
N GLU A 159 -14.64 -2.84 17.69
CA GLU A 159 -15.60 -2.76 18.79
C GLU A 159 -16.10 -4.16 19.18
N ASN A 160 -16.04 -4.48 20.47
CA ASN A 160 -16.43 -5.79 21.02
C ASN A 160 -15.68 -7.01 20.44
N LYS A 161 -14.56 -6.82 19.74
CA LYS A 161 -13.71 -7.92 19.26
C LYS A 161 -12.62 -8.26 20.27
N LYS A 162 -12.25 -9.54 20.28
CA LYS A 162 -11.14 -10.07 21.09
C LYS A 162 -9.90 -10.23 20.24
N ASP A 163 -8.74 -10.24 20.89
CA ASP A 163 -7.50 -10.61 20.24
C ASP A 163 -7.52 -12.09 19.86
N ILE A 164 -6.95 -12.38 18.71
CA ILE A 164 -6.81 -13.73 18.19
C ILE A 164 -5.35 -14.19 18.26
N SER A 165 -5.13 -15.49 18.28
CA SER A 165 -3.78 -16.05 18.21
C SER A 165 -3.22 -15.98 16.78
N LYS A 166 -1.90 -16.09 16.68
CA LYS A 166 -1.17 -16.17 15.41
C LYS A 166 -1.69 -17.31 14.51
N GLU A 167 -1.97 -18.46 15.10
CA GLU A 167 -2.49 -19.64 14.39
C GLU A 167 -3.89 -19.38 13.84
N THR A 168 -4.72 -18.68 14.61
CA THR A 168 -6.06 -18.26 14.15
C THR A 168 -5.94 -17.25 13.00
N ALA A 169 -5.04 -16.27 13.12
CA ALA A 169 -4.79 -15.31 12.06
C ALA A 169 -4.26 -15.97 10.77
N LEU A 170 -3.36 -16.96 10.89
CA LEU A 170 -2.90 -17.75 9.74
C LEU A 170 -4.08 -18.52 9.07
N ALA A 171 -4.97 -19.07 9.85
CA ALA A 171 -6.16 -19.75 9.31
C ALA A 171 -7.08 -18.77 8.56
N VAL A 172 -7.25 -17.55 9.09
CA VAL A 172 -7.99 -16.47 8.42
C VAL A 172 -7.31 -16.08 7.11
N ALA A 173 -5.99 -15.87 7.12
CA ALA A 173 -5.21 -15.53 5.94
C ALA A 173 -5.35 -16.59 4.83
N LYS A 174 -5.20 -17.87 5.19
CA LYS A 174 -5.39 -19.00 4.25
C LYS A 174 -6.81 -19.06 3.69
N LYS A 175 -7.81 -18.84 4.52
CA LYS A 175 -9.22 -18.79 4.08
C LYS A 175 -9.48 -17.62 3.12
N PHE A 176 -8.93 -16.46 3.41
CA PHE A 176 -9.09 -15.26 2.58
C PHE A 176 -8.46 -15.42 1.20
N LEU A 177 -7.25 -15.95 1.13
CA LEU A 177 -6.50 -16.14 -0.11
C LEU A 177 -6.91 -17.41 -0.89
N GLY A 178 -7.51 -18.41 -0.22
CA GLY A 178 -7.84 -19.70 -0.84
C GLY A 178 -6.56 -20.44 -1.25
N ASP A 179 -6.52 -20.91 -2.51
CA ASP A 179 -5.39 -21.70 -3.02
C ASP A 179 -4.07 -20.94 -2.97
N LYS A 180 -4.08 -19.64 -3.15
CA LYS A 180 -2.89 -18.79 -3.04
C LYS A 180 -2.25 -18.83 -1.63
N GLY A 181 -3.04 -19.06 -0.60
CA GLY A 181 -2.61 -19.06 0.80
C GLY A 181 -2.04 -20.37 1.33
N ARG A 182 -1.89 -21.42 0.51
CA ARG A 182 -1.50 -22.77 0.99
C ARG A 182 -0.18 -22.78 1.75
N ASN A 183 0.81 -22.08 1.23
CA ASN A 183 2.20 -22.11 1.72
C ASN A 183 2.55 -20.92 2.64
N LEU A 184 1.53 -20.22 3.19
CA LEU A 184 1.77 -19.11 4.10
C LEU A 184 2.43 -19.57 5.40
N VAL A 185 3.45 -18.82 5.83
CA VAL A 185 4.11 -18.93 7.11
C VAL A 185 4.13 -17.57 7.80
N TYR A 186 4.28 -17.58 9.11
CA TYR A 186 4.43 -16.35 9.88
C TYR A 186 5.76 -15.68 9.56
N GLU A 187 5.72 -14.37 9.35
CA GLU A 187 6.90 -13.55 9.08
C GLU A 187 7.20 -12.63 10.28
N THR A 188 6.31 -11.71 10.57
CA THR A 188 6.49 -10.70 11.61
C THR A 188 5.16 -10.24 12.20
N GLU A 189 5.22 -9.28 13.11
CA GLU A 189 4.03 -8.61 13.63
C GLU A 189 4.26 -7.11 13.78
N SER A 190 3.21 -6.33 13.52
CA SER A 190 3.16 -4.91 13.81
C SER A 190 2.43 -4.68 15.13
N ALA A 191 3.07 -3.93 16.05
CA ALA A 191 2.50 -3.61 17.35
C ALA A 191 2.22 -2.11 17.55
N ASN A 192 2.84 -1.26 16.74
CA ASN A 192 2.91 0.18 16.97
C ASN A 192 2.01 1.03 16.07
N ASN A 193 1.15 0.40 15.28
CA ASN A 193 0.20 1.09 14.40
C ASN A 193 -1.24 0.97 14.91
N ILE A 194 -2.14 1.66 14.25
CA ILE A 194 -3.58 1.67 14.57
C ILE A 194 -4.21 0.30 14.36
N LEU A 195 -3.66 -0.49 13.44
CA LEU A 195 -4.09 -1.85 13.10
C LEU A 195 -3.02 -2.89 13.48
N PRO A 196 -2.77 -3.15 14.79
CA PRO A 196 -1.82 -4.17 15.19
C PRO A 196 -2.14 -5.50 14.51
N SER A 197 -1.19 -6.07 13.78
CA SER A 197 -1.43 -7.20 12.89
C SER A 197 -0.30 -8.23 12.92
N TYR A 198 -0.63 -9.45 12.49
CA TYR A 198 0.32 -10.50 12.14
C TYR A 198 0.52 -10.50 10.63
N SER A 199 1.76 -10.54 10.18
CA SER A 199 2.14 -10.66 8.78
C SER A 199 2.58 -12.07 8.44
N PHE A 200 2.14 -12.52 7.29
CA PHE A 200 2.44 -13.84 6.74
C PHE A 200 2.96 -13.71 5.32
N VAL A 201 3.94 -14.52 4.99
CA VAL A 201 4.55 -14.59 3.66
C VAL A 201 4.46 -16.01 3.13
N GLY A 202 4.38 -16.17 1.83
CA GLY A 202 4.39 -17.48 1.17
C GLY A 202 4.61 -17.37 -0.33
N GLN A 203 4.63 -18.51 -0.99
CA GLN A 203 4.65 -18.56 -2.46
C GLN A 203 3.45 -19.37 -2.95
N ASN A 204 2.85 -18.92 -4.05
CA ASN A 204 1.87 -19.73 -4.76
C ASN A 204 2.55 -20.79 -5.65
N ASP A 205 1.76 -21.62 -6.31
CA ASP A 205 2.24 -22.72 -7.16
C ASP A 205 3.06 -22.22 -8.38
N ASN A 206 2.93 -20.96 -8.75
CA ASN A 206 3.69 -20.30 -9.82
C ASN A 206 5.01 -19.69 -9.31
N GLY A 207 5.30 -19.77 -8.02
CA GLY A 207 6.48 -19.22 -7.38
C GLY A 207 6.41 -17.70 -7.15
N ASN A 208 5.22 -17.08 -7.26
CA ASN A 208 5.05 -15.67 -6.91
C ASN A 208 4.97 -15.52 -5.38
N VAL A 209 5.62 -14.51 -4.85
CA VAL A 209 5.58 -14.19 -3.43
C VAL A 209 4.24 -13.53 -3.09
N ILE A 210 3.65 -13.98 -1.99
CA ILE A 210 2.41 -13.43 -1.44
C ILE A 210 2.68 -12.96 -0.02
N ASN A 211 2.28 -11.73 0.26
CA ASN A 211 2.27 -11.16 1.60
C ASN A 211 0.83 -10.85 2.01
N ILE A 212 0.49 -11.08 3.27
CA ILE A 212 -0.82 -10.75 3.83
C ILE A 212 -0.68 -10.38 5.30
N ALA A 213 -1.40 -9.33 5.72
CA ALA A 213 -1.52 -8.98 7.13
C ALA A 213 -2.95 -9.18 7.64
N ILE A 214 -3.06 -9.68 8.87
CA ILE A 214 -4.32 -9.93 9.58
C ILE A 214 -4.27 -9.23 10.92
N THR A 215 -5.29 -8.43 11.25
CA THR A 215 -5.36 -7.71 12.52
C THR A 215 -5.31 -8.68 13.69
N LYS A 216 -4.59 -8.30 14.78
CA LYS A 216 -4.57 -9.05 16.05
C LYS A 216 -5.95 -9.05 16.69
N LYS A 217 -6.67 -7.93 16.60
CA LYS A 217 -8.01 -7.79 17.13
C LYS A 217 -9.06 -8.08 16.04
N GLY A 218 -9.87 -9.08 16.27
CA GLY A 218 -10.97 -9.47 15.37
C GLY A 218 -10.58 -10.31 14.15
N GLY A 219 -9.29 -10.31 13.74
CA GLY A 219 -8.83 -11.14 12.62
C GLY A 219 -9.27 -10.63 11.24
N PHE A 220 -9.17 -9.35 11.00
CA PHE A 220 -9.53 -8.76 9.71
C PHE A 220 -8.32 -8.69 8.78
N PRO A 221 -8.46 -9.03 7.48
CA PRO A 221 -7.42 -8.77 6.49
C PRO A 221 -7.18 -7.27 6.36
N VAL A 222 -5.92 -6.85 6.49
CA VAL A 222 -5.50 -5.44 6.35
C VAL A 222 -5.12 -5.17 4.90
N TYR A 223 -4.29 -6.03 4.35
CA TYR A 223 -3.89 -6.04 2.95
C TYR A 223 -3.46 -7.44 2.52
N PHE A 224 -3.38 -7.66 1.22
CA PHE A 224 -2.51 -8.68 0.64
C PHE A 224 -1.91 -8.19 -0.67
N THR A 225 -0.71 -8.71 -1.01
CA THR A 225 -0.02 -8.44 -2.26
C THR A 225 0.55 -9.72 -2.85
N GLU A 226 0.60 -9.77 -4.17
CA GLU A 226 1.28 -10.81 -4.94
C GLU A 226 2.22 -10.17 -5.98
N ASN A 227 3.50 -10.53 -5.95
CA ASN A 227 4.55 -9.96 -6.81
C ASN A 227 4.59 -10.58 -8.21
N ARG A 228 3.44 -10.82 -8.82
CA ARG A 228 3.35 -11.35 -10.18
C ARG A 228 3.61 -10.26 -11.23
N GLU A 229 4.51 -10.51 -12.16
CA GLU A 229 4.63 -9.69 -13.35
C GLU A 229 3.40 -9.88 -14.25
N THR A 230 2.85 -8.78 -14.76
CA THR A 230 1.72 -8.79 -15.69
C THR A 230 2.20 -8.89 -17.13
N GLY A 231 1.47 -9.65 -17.94
CA GLY A 231 1.69 -9.74 -19.36
C GLY A 231 0.99 -8.64 -20.15
N GLU A 232 0.80 -8.88 -21.47
CA GLU A 232 0.05 -7.99 -22.33
C GLU A 232 -1.40 -7.85 -21.86
N GLU A 233 -1.89 -6.61 -21.80
CA GLU A 233 -3.26 -6.31 -21.39
C GLU A 233 -4.28 -6.92 -22.35
N LYS A 234 -5.27 -7.63 -21.81
CA LYS A 234 -6.34 -8.30 -22.55
C LYS A 234 -7.73 -7.94 -22.04
N LEU A 235 -7.82 -7.49 -20.78
CA LEU A 235 -9.09 -7.16 -20.17
C LEU A 235 -9.39 -5.67 -20.29
N GLU A 236 -10.64 -5.38 -20.57
CA GLU A 236 -11.20 -4.05 -20.45
C GLU A 236 -11.40 -3.72 -18.96
N LEU A 237 -11.39 -2.43 -18.63
CA LEU A 237 -11.56 -1.97 -17.26
C LEU A 237 -12.86 -2.46 -16.62
N SER A 238 -13.96 -2.51 -17.35
CA SER A 238 -15.26 -3.03 -16.85
C SER A 238 -15.18 -4.49 -16.40
N GLU A 239 -14.39 -5.29 -17.09
CA GLU A 239 -14.15 -6.70 -16.73
C GLU A 239 -13.29 -6.79 -15.45
N ALA A 240 -12.28 -5.94 -15.33
CA ALA A 240 -11.46 -5.85 -14.12
C ALA A 240 -12.31 -5.44 -12.90
N VAL A 241 -13.17 -4.44 -13.04
CA VAL A 241 -14.12 -4.01 -11.98
C VAL A 241 -15.03 -5.16 -11.57
N GLN A 242 -15.55 -5.93 -12.53
CA GLN A 242 -16.39 -7.08 -12.24
C GLN A 242 -15.61 -8.17 -11.48
N LYS A 243 -14.37 -8.48 -11.89
CA LYS A 243 -13.50 -9.44 -11.20
C LYS A 243 -13.22 -9.03 -9.75
N ALA A 244 -12.91 -7.75 -9.54
CA ALA A 244 -12.70 -7.20 -8.20
C ALA A 244 -13.95 -7.34 -7.32
N ARG A 245 -15.12 -7.02 -7.86
CA ARG A 245 -16.42 -7.15 -7.16
C ARG A 245 -16.73 -8.60 -6.80
N GLU A 246 -16.57 -9.54 -7.74
CA GLU A 246 -16.78 -10.97 -7.51
C GLU A 246 -15.85 -11.50 -6.42
N PHE A 247 -14.59 -11.05 -6.44
CA PHE A 247 -13.61 -11.40 -5.41
C PHE A 247 -14.08 -10.94 -4.02
N LEU A 248 -14.44 -9.67 -3.85
CA LEU A 248 -14.90 -9.12 -2.57
C LEU A 248 -16.19 -9.81 -2.10
N TYR A 249 -17.16 -9.97 -3.00
CA TYR A 249 -18.42 -10.63 -2.68
C TYR A 249 -18.21 -12.08 -2.19
N SER A 250 -17.31 -12.84 -2.82
CA SER A 250 -16.98 -14.20 -2.41
C SER A 250 -16.33 -14.31 -1.04
N ARG A 251 -15.80 -13.19 -0.50
CA ARG A 251 -15.24 -13.09 0.85
C ARG A 251 -16.19 -12.44 1.86
N GLY A 252 -17.43 -12.20 1.46
CA GLY A 252 -18.47 -11.66 2.33
C GLY A 252 -18.50 -10.14 2.42
N TYR A 253 -17.71 -9.42 1.63
CA TYR A 253 -17.76 -7.97 1.53
C TYR A 253 -18.90 -7.57 0.59
N VAL A 254 -20.04 -7.22 1.19
CA VAL A 254 -21.26 -6.80 0.50
C VAL A 254 -21.50 -5.30 0.75
N SER A 255 -22.47 -4.71 0.07
CA SER A 255 -22.78 -3.27 0.21
C SER A 255 -21.59 -2.36 -0.14
N LEU A 256 -20.88 -2.74 -1.20
CA LEU A 256 -19.76 -1.98 -1.73
C LEU A 256 -20.12 -1.42 -3.10
N LYS A 257 -19.69 -0.18 -3.35
CA LYS A 257 -19.88 0.50 -4.63
C LYS A 257 -18.54 0.99 -5.14
N GLU A 258 -18.27 0.76 -6.41
CA GLU A 258 -17.09 1.31 -7.05
C GLU A 258 -17.14 2.84 -7.03
N SER A 259 -16.08 3.48 -6.56
CA SER A 259 -15.97 4.93 -6.44
C SER A 259 -14.94 5.52 -7.39
N TYR A 260 -13.84 4.85 -7.60
CA TYR A 260 -12.74 5.31 -8.43
C TYR A 260 -11.89 4.12 -8.90
N TYR A 261 -11.18 4.30 -10.00
CA TYR A 261 -10.20 3.33 -10.49
C TYR A 261 -8.97 4.03 -11.06
N GLU A 262 -7.87 3.33 -11.02
CA GLU A 262 -6.60 3.72 -11.60
C GLU A 262 -6.04 2.58 -12.46
N LYS A 263 -5.39 2.91 -13.57
CA LYS A 263 -4.81 1.92 -14.48
C LYS A 263 -3.36 2.27 -14.75
N GLY A 264 -2.47 1.31 -14.54
CA GLY A 264 -1.04 1.47 -14.84
C GLY A 264 -0.30 0.14 -14.79
N ASN A 265 0.75 0.01 -15.58
CA ASN A 265 1.65 -1.15 -15.59
C ASN A 265 0.93 -2.51 -15.69
N GLY A 266 -0.12 -2.61 -16.51
CA GLY A 266 -0.88 -3.84 -16.69
C GLY A 266 -1.81 -4.20 -15.53
N VAL A 267 -2.00 -3.29 -14.57
CA VAL A 267 -2.85 -3.48 -13.38
C VAL A 267 -3.93 -2.41 -13.34
N ALA A 268 -5.15 -2.82 -13.01
CA ALA A 268 -6.23 -1.91 -12.62
C ALA A 268 -6.39 -1.95 -11.10
N THR A 269 -6.29 -0.80 -10.44
CA THR A 269 -6.64 -0.64 -9.02
C THR A 269 -8.05 -0.06 -8.95
N VAL A 270 -8.98 -0.82 -8.39
CA VAL A 270 -10.39 -0.44 -8.26
C VAL A 270 -10.70 -0.15 -6.80
N ASN A 271 -11.21 1.04 -6.52
CA ASN A 271 -11.62 1.45 -5.19
C ASN A 271 -13.12 1.20 -4.99
N PHE A 272 -13.46 0.50 -3.92
CA PHE A 272 -14.82 0.25 -3.49
C PHE A 272 -15.08 0.96 -2.17
N ALA A 273 -16.11 1.80 -2.14
CA ALA A 273 -16.57 2.47 -0.92
C ALA A 273 -17.76 1.71 -0.31
N TYR A 274 -17.84 1.71 1.01
CA TYR A 274 -18.99 1.14 1.71
C TYR A 274 -20.26 1.96 1.45
N GLU A 275 -21.37 1.28 1.20
CA GLU A 275 -22.68 1.91 1.00
C GLU A 275 -23.61 1.55 2.14
N GLN A 276 -24.11 2.55 2.85
CA GLN A 276 -25.07 2.41 3.94
C GLN A 276 -26.32 3.26 3.69
N GLY A 277 -27.46 2.61 3.52
CA GLY A 277 -28.73 3.32 3.35
C GLY A 277 -28.79 4.27 2.16
N GLY A 278 -28.07 3.98 1.07
CA GLY A 278 -27.96 4.82 -0.12
C GLY A 278 -26.91 5.92 -0.01
N VAL A 279 -26.16 6.00 1.09
CA VAL A 279 -25.03 6.92 1.28
C VAL A 279 -23.72 6.18 1.05
N ILE A 280 -22.84 6.77 0.24
CA ILE A 280 -21.52 6.23 -0.04
C ILE A 280 -20.53 6.81 0.99
N CYS A 281 -19.89 5.94 1.76
CA CYS A 281 -18.89 6.30 2.78
C CYS A 281 -17.51 6.28 2.13
N TYR A 282 -17.06 7.42 1.62
CA TYR A 282 -15.77 7.51 0.92
C TYR A 282 -14.55 7.37 1.82
N SER A 283 -14.69 7.43 3.14
CA SER A 283 -13.63 7.10 4.10
C SER A 283 -13.39 5.59 4.22
N ASP A 284 -14.41 4.78 3.93
CA ASP A 284 -14.43 3.35 4.19
C ASP A 284 -14.13 2.61 2.87
N LEU A 285 -12.87 2.63 2.47
CA LEU A 285 -12.43 2.14 1.17
C LEU A 285 -11.74 0.78 1.25
N ILE A 286 -12.07 -0.07 0.27
CA ILE A 286 -11.28 -1.25 -0.10
C ILE A 286 -10.73 -1.01 -1.51
N LYS A 287 -9.41 -1.15 -1.67
CA LYS A 287 -8.79 -1.16 -2.99
C LYS A 287 -8.50 -2.59 -3.41
N VAL A 288 -8.72 -2.89 -4.67
CA VAL A 288 -8.45 -4.21 -5.27
C VAL A 288 -7.60 -4.04 -6.51
N LYS A 289 -6.44 -4.69 -6.54
CA LYS A 289 -5.52 -4.71 -7.67
C LYS A 289 -5.82 -5.91 -8.58
N VAL A 290 -6.14 -5.66 -9.83
CA VAL A 290 -6.52 -6.69 -10.83
C VAL A 290 -5.53 -6.67 -11.98
N ALA A 291 -4.94 -7.79 -12.31
CA ALA A 291 -4.08 -7.96 -13.47
C ALA A 291 -4.89 -7.89 -14.77
N LEU A 292 -4.52 -7.01 -15.69
CA LEU A 292 -5.25 -6.80 -16.95
C LEU A 292 -4.94 -7.85 -18.03
N ASP A 293 -3.95 -8.71 -17.83
CA ASP A 293 -3.66 -9.81 -18.74
C ASP A 293 -4.58 -11.02 -18.58
N ASN A 294 -5.08 -11.30 -17.35
CA ASN A 294 -5.88 -12.49 -17.08
C ASN A 294 -7.00 -12.31 -16.03
N GLY A 295 -7.12 -11.13 -15.41
CA GLY A 295 -8.13 -10.82 -14.39
C GLY A 295 -7.83 -11.39 -13.00
N GLU A 296 -6.60 -11.83 -12.75
CA GLU A 296 -6.19 -12.32 -11.44
C GLU A 296 -6.08 -11.18 -10.44
N ILE A 297 -6.52 -11.43 -9.19
CA ILE A 297 -6.40 -10.44 -8.11
C ILE A 297 -4.97 -10.52 -7.55
N LEU A 298 -4.25 -9.41 -7.67
CA LEU A 298 -2.86 -9.29 -7.23
C LEU A 298 -2.71 -8.63 -5.86
N GLY A 299 -3.78 -8.02 -5.33
CA GLY A 299 -3.71 -7.39 -4.04
C GLY A 299 -5.00 -6.76 -3.57
N THR A 300 -5.06 -6.46 -2.28
CA THR A 300 -6.09 -5.64 -1.65
C THR A 300 -5.48 -4.72 -0.60
N GLU A 301 -6.04 -3.53 -0.43
CA GLU A 301 -5.77 -2.63 0.70
C GLU A 301 -7.10 -2.35 1.39
N MET A 302 -7.19 -2.60 2.70
CA MET A 302 -8.45 -2.56 3.45
C MET A 302 -8.37 -1.69 4.71
N HIS A 303 -7.29 -0.93 4.88
CA HIS A 303 -7.04 -0.09 6.06
C HIS A 303 -8.20 0.87 6.35
N GLY A 304 -8.75 1.50 5.32
CA GLY A 304 -9.85 2.46 5.47
C GLY A 304 -11.20 1.82 5.75
N TYR A 305 -11.33 0.51 5.54
CA TYR A 305 -12.59 -0.23 5.74
C TYR A 305 -12.73 -0.81 7.17
N ILE A 306 -11.60 -1.00 7.89
CA ILE A 306 -11.55 -1.58 9.25
C ILE A 306 -11.86 -0.53 10.30
#